data_7a7ce8b219fe91bf5afbc8674d241f8a
#
_entry.id   7a7ce8b219fe91bf5afbc8674d241f8a
#
_cell.length_a   1.000
_cell.length_b   1.000
_cell.length_c   1.000
_cell.angle_alpha   90.00
_cell.angle_beta   90.00
_cell.angle_gamma   90.00
#
_symmetry.space_group_name_H-M   'P 1'
#
loop_
_entity.id
_entity.type
_entity.pdbx_description
1 polymer ?
#
loop_
_entity_poly.entity_id
_entity_poly.type
_entity_poly.pdbx_seq_one_letter_code
_entity_poly.pdbx_strand_id
1 'polypeptide(L)'
;MKKSNMKRAMTFLLSAAMVTAMLTGCKGKEEATNGGDSDKGGNSGSEIVTLKVVDWESDEMNKAMQDAFDNVFSKAHPNIKVEIVEGSYSDYGQQMTGMITAGEAPDVFQGGYDMAASFYQKGLLTDWTDKVAAEPEFVDSLYEGTMSGWQLDGKTYGFPSLVNVYGVFYNKDLLAAAGIAEPTADWTWDDLWVMAQKLKKPEEGKFGLYGFDTSSFGIANISTSYGGAPIMDKVVGISKVTVDDKFLEQATKIQSLIADGTIPKRTYEAANQQSMFEAGEMALMYYGQWEVDSLLRNCPDLNWGYAPTPQGPSGRTTIYDTVGWMSPKDLAHPEETWELIKFMSSEMYQTVLKVTPVAPCAHSASASVFYDVMNEKGHPEAAEAVKTMMETANKNGVRYAADWSSDAGKVWDPTYNNFMDGESSDPVTKLQEIAEQINGIIAGN
;
A
#
# COMPACT_ATOMS: atom_id res chain seq x y z
N MET A 1 9.74 5.01 51.10
CA MET A 1 9.26 3.85 51.92
C MET A 1 8.32 2.99 51.11
N LYS A 2 8.60 1.68 51.15
CA LYS A 2 7.84 0.51 50.66
C LYS A 2 7.68 0.29 49.15
N LYS A 3 8.56 -0.57 48.65
CA LYS A 3 8.43 -1.41 47.47
C LYS A 3 7.23 -2.35 47.55
N SER A 4 6.51 -2.55 46.48
CA SER A 4 5.68 -3.75 46.31
C SER A 4 6.03 -4.40 44.97
N ASN A 5 6.84 -5.44 45.04
CA ASN A 5 7.06 -6.41 43.96
C ASN A 5 5.82 -7.32 43.88
N MET A 6 5.29 -7.48 42.69
CA MET A 6 4.41 -8.61 42.40
C MET A 6 4.87 -9.32 41.15
N LYS A 7 5.60 -10.40 41.36
CA LYS A 7 5.97 -11.41 40.36
C LYS A 7 4.71 -12.14 39.95
N ARG A 8 4.38 -12.16 38.67
CA ARG A 8 3.45 -13.14 38.11
C ARG A 8 4.24 -14.29 37.49
N ALA A 9 4.08 -15.43 38.12
CA ALA A 9 4.61 -16.70 37.67
C ALA A 9 3.86 -17.18 36.42
N MET A 10 4.64 -17.59 35.45
CA MET A 10 4.21 -18.24 34.23
C MET A 10 4.00 -19.72 34.51
N THR A 11 2.76 -20.21 34.40
CA THR A 11 2.44 -21.63 34.52
C THR A 11 2.20 -22.18 33.13
N PHE A 12 3.13 -22.98 32.64
CA PHE A 12 2.96 -23.84 31.47
C PHE A 12 2.14 -25.05 31.86
N LEU A 13 1.03 -25.31 31.17
CA LEU A 13 0.30 -26.59 31.21
C LEU A 13 0.37 -27.20 29.82
N LEU A 14 1.19 -28.21 29.69
CA LEU A 14 1.14 -29.19 28.58
C LEU A 14 -0.14 -30.01 28.72
N SER A 15 -0.94 -30.06 27.67
CA SER A 15 -1.99 -31.07 27.51
C SER A 15 -1.69 -31.91 26.29
N ALA A 16 -1.11 -33.07 26.52
CA ALA A 16 -1.03 -34.16 25.55
C ALA A 16 -2.36 -34.92 25.55
N ALA A 17 -3.07 -34.96 24.43
CA ALA A 17 -4.21 -35.84 24.24
C ALA A 17 -3.85 -36.89 23.19
N MET A 18 -3.85 -38.15 23.64
CA MET A 18 -3.66 -39.37 22.83
C MET A 18 -4.84 -39.59 21.91
N VAL A 19 -4.53 -39.83 20.63
CA VAL A 19 -5.48 -40.46 19.70
C VAL A 19 -5.28 -41.96 19.75
N THR A 20 -6.32 -42.66 20.22
CA THR A 20 -6.37 -44.14 20.17
C THR A 20 -7.28 -44.57 19.01
N ALA A 21 -6.69 -45.20 18.04
CA ALA A 21 -7.39 -45.87 16.95
C ALA A 21 -8.15 -47.08 17.45
N MET A 22 -9.41 -47.26 17.07
CA MET A 22 -10.11 -48.52 17.10
C MET A 22 -10.54 -48.92 15.70
N LEU A 23 -9.82 -49.87 15.19
CA LEU A 23 -10.23 -50.76 14.09
C LEU A 23 -11.06 -51.88 14.67
N THR A 24 -12.31 -52.02 14.26
CA THR A 24 -12.99 -53.32 14.29
C THR A 24 -13.89 -53.46 13.06
N GLY A 25 -13.51 -54.36 12.21
CA GLY A 25 -14.31 -54.81 11.09
C GLY A 25 -15.41 -55.74 11.47
N CYS A 26 -16.46 -55.77 10.69
CA CYS A 26 -17.31 -56.95 10.53
C CYS A 26 -17.81 -57.03 9.09
N LYS A 27 -17.56 -58.21 8.54
CA LYS A 27 -17.88 -58.71 7.23
C LYS A 27 -19.28 -59.29 7.27
N GLY A 28 -20.17 -58.91 6.42
CA GLY A 28 -21.48 -59.50 6.21
C GLY A 28 -21.86 -59.43 4.72
N LYS A 29 -21.98 -60.58 4.12
CA LYS A 29 -22.34 -60.87 2.73
C LYS A 29 -23.82 -61.28 2.73
N GLU A 30 -24.62 -60.73 1.77
CA GLU A 30 -25.78 -61.37 1.14
C GLU A 30 -26.46 -60.33 0.23
N GLU A 31 -26.42 -60.64 -1.00
CA GLU A 31 -27.31 -61.15 -2.02
C GLU A 31 -28.31 -60.16 -2.61
N ALA A 32 -28.23 -60.08 -3.92
CA ALA A 32 -28.95 -59.29 -4.87
C ALA A 32 -30.47 -59.62 -4.91
N THR A 33 -31.31 -58.58 -5.04
CA THR A 33 -32.53 -58.63 -5.81
C THR A 33 -32.70 -57.42 -6.69
N ASN A 34 -32.97 -57.67 -7.93
CA ASN A 34 -33.18 -56.87 -9.07
C ASN A 34 -34.55 -56.17 -9.00
N GLY A 35 -34.61 -54.89 -9.46
CA GLY A 35 -35.90 -54.22 -9.67
C GLY A 35 -35.69 -52.74 -10.01
N GLY A 36 -35.71 -52.41 -11.31
CA GLY A 36 -35.44 -51.11 -11.88
C GLY A 36 -36.45 -50.01 -11.51
N ASP A 37 -36.05 -48.82 -11.58
CA ASP A 37 -36.48 -47.90 -12.64
C ASP A 37 -35.70 -46.56 -12.53
N SER A 38 -35.38 -46.04 -13.65
CA SER A 38 -34.65 -44.85 -13.90
C SER A 38 -35.38 -43.62 -13.39
N ASP A 39 -34.70 -42.83 -12.54
CA ASP A 39 -34.88 -41.40 -12.61
C ASP A 39 -33.47 -40.73 -12.56
N LYS A 40 -32.95 -40.47 -13.77
CA LYS A 40 -31.78 -39.64 -13.96
C LYS A 40 -32.23 -38.19 -13.87
N GLY A 41 -32.49 -37.72 -12.69
CA GLY A 41 -32.44 -36.30 -12.34
C GLY A 41 -31.01 -35.96 -11.94
N GLY A 42 -30.16 -35.78 -12.93
CA GLY A 42 -28.81 -35.29 -12.69
C GLY A 42 -28.89 -33.83 -12.21
N ASN A 43 -28.97 -33.66 -10.90
CA ASN A 43 -28.59 -32.38 -10.30
C ASN A 43 -27.04 -32.41 -10.21
N SER A 44 -26.40 -32.03 -11.32
CA SER A 44 -24.98 -31.65 -11.28
C SER A 44 -24.91 -30.28 -10.55
N GLY A 45 -25.07 -30.32 -9.25
CA GLY A 45 -24.61 -29.24 -8.42
C GLY A 45 -23.10 -29.13 -8.67
N SER A 46 -22.65 -28.06 -9.34
CA SER A 46 -21.24 -27.79 -9.47
C SER A 46 -20.67 -27.75 -8.06
N GLU A 47 -19.57 -28.48 -7.85
CA GLU A 47 -18.84 -28.50 -6.58
C GLU A 47 -18.53 -27.06 -6.20
N ILE A 48 -18.76 -26.68 -4.93
CA ILE A 48 -18.45 -25.34 -4.44
C ILE A 48 -16.94 -25.26 -4.21
N VAL A 49 -16.31 -24.34 -4.92
CA VAL A 49 -14.90 -24.00 -4.73
C VAL A 49 -14.81 -22.90 -3.68
N THR A 50 -13.97 -23.08 -2.67
CA THR A 50 -13.68 -22.03 -1.69
C THR A 50 -12.30 -21.46 -1.96
N LEU A 51 -12.22 -20.16 -2.27
CA LEU A 51 -11.00 -19.42 -2.48
C LEU A 51 -10.64 -18.60 -1.23
N LYS A 52 -9.37 -18.57 -0.86
CA LYS A 52 -8.84 -17.81 0.27
C LYS A 52 -8.11 -16.58 -0.22
N VAL A 53 -8.44 -15.44 0.38
CA VAL A 53 -7.78 -14.14 0.16
C VAL A 53 -7.05 -13.75 1.43
N VAL A 54 -5.79 -13.31 1.33
CA VAL A 54 -5.05 -12.72 2.43
C VAL A 54 -4.69 -11.28 2.07
N ASP A 55 -4.95 -10.34 2.97
CA ASP A 55 -4.64 -8.93 2.83
C ASP A 55 -4.18 -8.31 4.15
N TRP A 56 -3.85 -7.02 4.15
CA TRP A 56 -3.47 -6.24 5.34
C TRP A 56 -4.44 -5.10 5.64
N GLU A 57 -5.63 -5.17 5.07
CA GLU A 57 -6.62 -4.11 5.18
C GLU A 57 -7.25 -4.02 6.58
N SER A 58 -7.98 -2.95 6.84
CA SER A 58 -8.71 -2.79 8.10
C SER A 58 -9.91 -3.72 8.20
N ASP A 59 -10.38 -3.98 9.42
CA ASP A 59 -11.60 -4.77 9.67
C ASP A 59 -12.80 -4.26 8.88
N GLU A 60 -12.94 -2.93 8.75
CA GLU A 60 -14.03 -2.30 8.00
C GLU A 60 -13.90 -2.56 6.51
N MET A 61 -12.67 -2.47 5.97
CA MET A 61 -12.40 -2.77 4.58
C MET A 61 -12.68 -4.25 4.29
N ASN A 62 -12.19 -5.14 5.14
CA ASN A 62 -12.40 -6.58 5.03
C ASN A 62 -13.89 -6.94 5.08
N LYS A 63 -14.66 -6.30 5.95
CA LYS A 63 -16.11 -6.45 5.98
C LYS A 63 -16.77 -5.99 4.69
N ALA A 64 -16.39 -4.83 4.17
CA ALA A 64 -16.93 -4.31 2.91
C ALA A 64 -16.55 -5.20 1.71
N MET A 65 -15.35 -5.76 1.70
CA MET A 65 -14.90 -6.73 0.69
C MET A 65 -15.69 -8.05 0.79
N GLN A 66 -15.87 -8.59 2.00
CA GLN A 66 -16.67 -9.81 2.20
C GLN A 66 -18.12 -9.59 1.79
N ASP A 67 -18.71 -8.44 2.11
CA ASP A 67 -20.07 -8.07 1.66
C ASP A 67 -20.15 -8.01 0.11
N ALA A 68 -19.07 -7.55 -0.56
CA ALA A 68 -19.02 -7.53 -2.02
C ALA A 68 -18.88 -8.94 -2.61
N PHE A 69 -18.08 -9.82 -1.98
CA PHE A 69 -17.99 -11.23 -2.38
C PHE A 69 -19.32 -11.94 -2.24
N ASP A 70 -19.99 -11.79 -1.12
CA ASP A 70 -21.24 -12.49 -0.81
C ASP A 70 -22.44 -11.96 -1.64
N ASN A 71 -22.46 -10.67 -1.95
CA ASN A 71 -23.64 -10.03 -2.54
C ASN A 71 -23.50 -9.63 -4.01
N VAL A 72 -22.26 -9.55 -4.55
CA VAL A 72 -22.01 -9.19 -5.94
C VAL A 72 -21.33 -10.35 -6.66
N PHE A 73 -20.14 -10.76 -6.25
CA PHE A 73 -19.37 -11.81 -6.91
C PHE A 73 -20.09 -13.16 -6.94
N SER A 74 -20.67 -13.60 -5.82
CA SER A 74 -21.37 -14.87 -5.72
C SER A 74 -22.61 -14.97 -6.62
N LYS A 75 -23.21 -13.84 -7.03
CA LYS A 75 -24.34 -13.86 -7.97
C LYS A 75 -23.92 -14.21 -9.38
N ALA A 76 -22.73 -13.73 -9.79
CA ALA A 76 -22.14 -14.07 -11.09
C ALA A 76 -21.48 -15.47 -11.05
N HIS A 77 -20.92 -15.85 -9.90
CA HIS A 77 -20.15 -17.08 -9.69
C HIS A 77 -20.69 -17.89 -8.51
N PRO A 78 -21.92 -18.49 -8.61
CA PRO A 78 -22.59 -19.12 -7.46
C PRO A 78 -21.91 -20.40 -6.96
N ASN A 79 -20.95 -20.93 -7.69
CA ASN A 79 -20.12 -22.06 -7.31
C ASN A 79 -18.80 -21.66 -6.63
N ILE A 80 -18.54 -20.36 -6.46
CA ILE A 80 -17.32 -19.86 -5.81
C ILE A 80 -17.69 -19.16 -4.51
N LYS A 81 -17.07 -19.59 -3.42
CA LYS A 81 -17.08 -18.92 -2.12
C LYS A 81 -15.73 -18.28 -1.87
N VAL A 82 -15.71 -17.08 -1.31
CA VAL A 82 -14.47 -16.37 -0.96
C VAL A 82 -14.40 -16.18 0.55
N GLU A 83 -13.26 -16.47 1.14
CA GLU A 83 -12.96 -16.28 2.56
C GLU A 83 -11.74 -15.40 2.72
N ILE A 84 -11.88 -14.28 3.46
CA ILE A 84 -10.78 -13.41 3.81
C ILE A 84 -10.09 -13.95 5.06
N VAL A 85 -8.76 -13.99 5.01
CA VAL A 85 -7.88 -14.29 6.15
C VAL A 85 -7.02 -13.06 6.39
N GLU A 86 -7.20 -12.43 7.53
CA GLU A 86 -6.51 -11.20 7.89
C GLU A 86 -5.00 -11.41 8.02
N GLY A 87 -4.21 -10.51 7.42
CA GLY A 87 -2.76 -10.43 7.53
C GLY A 87 -2.32 -9.25 8.41
N SER A 88 -1.12 -9.35 9.01
CA SER A 88 -0.52 -8.25 9.76
C SER A 88 0.41 -7.45 8.85
N TYR A 89 0.15 -6.16 8.66
CA TYR A 89 0.97 -5.29 7.78
C TYR A 89 2.47 -5.33 8.14
N SER A 90 2.81 -5.30 9.43
CA SER A 90 4.21 -5.24 9.89
C SER A 90 5.05 -6.47 9.50
N ASP A 91 4.44 -7.65 9.41
CA ASP A 91 5.13 -8.91 9.16
C ASP A 91 4.61 -9.63 7.89
N TYR A 92 3.78 -8.94 7.11
CA TYR A 92 3.02 -9.51 6.01
C TYR A 92 3.87 -10.29 5.00
N GLY A 93 4.97 -9.70 4.52
CA GLY A 93 5.86 -10.34 3.55
C GLY A 93 6.51 -11.63 4.08
N GLN A 94 6.82 -11.68 5.39
CA GLN A 94 7.33 -12.89 6.05
C GLN A 94 6.22 -13.94 6.22
N GLN A 95 5.04 -13.51 6.62
CA GLN A 95 3.85 -14.36 6.74
C GLN A 95 3.54 -15.04 5.40
N MET A 96 3.44 -14.27 4.32
CA MET A 96 3.17 -14.80 2.97
C MET A 96 4.26 -15.77 2.50
N THR A 97 5.54 -15.42 2.69
CA THR A 97 6.66 -16.33 2.38
C THR A 97 6.55 -17.64 3.15
N GLY A 98 6.19 -17.57 4.43
CA GLY A 98 6.00 -18.74 5.29
C GLY A 98 4.86 -19.64 4.81
N MET A 99 3.68 -19.06 4.55
CA MET A 99 2.50 -19.79 4.05
C MET A 99 2.77 -20.46 2.70
N ILE A 100 3.36 -19.76 1.74
CA ILE A 100 3.69 -20.33 0.42
C ILE A 100 4.70 -21.48 0.57
N THR A 101 5.73 -21.32 1.39
CA THR A 101 6.76 -22.35 1.58
C THR A 101 6.23 -23.58 2.32
N ALA A 102 5.27 -23.39 3.23
CA ALA A 102 4.61 -24.49 3.95
C ALA A 102 3.56 -25.25 3.12
N GLY A 103 3.21 -24.76 1.94
CA GLY A 103 2.11 -25.32 1.12
C GLY A 103 0.72 -24.97 1.66
N GLU A 104 0.63 -23.89 2.45
CA GLU A 104 -0.60 -23.35 3.04
C GLU A 104 -0.98 -21.99 2.42
N ALA A 105 -0.47 -21.74 1.21
CA ALA A 105 -0.71 -20.47 0.51
C ALA A 105 -2.20 -20.20 0.29
N PRO A 106 -2.65 -18.91 0.36
CA PRO A 106 -3.97 -18.53 -0.11
C PRO A 106 -4.04 -18.62 -1.63
N ASP A 107 -5.25 -18.54 -2.20
CA ASP A 107 -5.42 -18.46 -3.66
C ASP A 107 -5.07 -17.09 -4.21
N VAL A 108 -5.37 -16.03 -3.44
CA VAL A 108 -5.04 -14.63 -3.77
C VAL A 108 -4.48 -13.93 -2.53
N PHE A 109 -3.48 -13.07 -2.74
CA PHE A 109 -2.94 -12.23 -1.67
C PHE A 109 -2.58 -10.84 -2.17
N GLN A 110 -2.71 -9.87 -1.27
CA GLN A 110 -2.39 -8.48 -1.56
C GLN A 110 -0.88 -8.25 -1.59
N GLY A 111 -0.43 -7.26 -2.33
CA GLY A 111 0.97 -6.85 -2.34
C GLY A 111 1.21 -5.55 -3.10
N GLY A 112 2.44 -5.08 -3.03
CA GLY A 112 2.97 -3.99 -3.84
C GLY A 112 3.99 -4.50 -4.86
N TYR A 113 4.56 -3.58 -5.63
CA TYR A 113 5.58 -3.89 -6.65
C TYR A 113 6.81 -4.60 -6.10
N ASP A 114 7.27 -4.20 -4.92
CA ASP A 114 8.42 -4.75 -4.22
C ASP A 114 8.21 -6.23 -3.87
N MET A 115 7.03 -6.55 -3.37
CA MET A 115 6.65 -7.94 -3.08
C MET A 115 6.53 -8.76 -4.36
N ALA A 116 5.91 -8.21 -5.40
CA ALA A 116 5.80 -8.87 -6.70
C ALA A 116 7.18 -9.24 -7.26
N ALA A 117 8.14 -8.30 -7.26
CA ALA A 117 9.50 -8.56 -7.72
C ALA A 117 10.22 -9.60 -6.86
N SER A 118 10.13 -9.49 -5.52
CA SER A 118 10.77 -10.43 -4.60
C SER A 118 10.24 -11.85 -4.77
N PHE A 119 8.93 -12.01 -4.93
CA PHE A 119 8.32 -13.33 -5.10
C PHE A 119 8.53 -13.90 -6.50
N TYR A 120 8.55 -13.04 -7.52
CA TYR A 120 8.95 -13.44 -8.86
C TYR A 120 10.37 -14.02 -8.89
N GLN A 121 11.36 -13.33 -8.32
CA GLN A 121 12.74 -13.80 -8.26
C GLN A 121 12.87 -15.17 -7.59
N LYS A 122 11.99 -15.49 -6.64
CA LYS A 122 11.92 -16.78 -5.96
C LYS A 122 11.10 -17.83 -6.72
N GLY A 123 10.47 -17.45 -7.84
CA GLY A 123 9.62 -18.34 -8.63
C GLY A 123 8.33 -18.77 -7.91
N LEU A 124 7.76 -17.90 -7.09
CA LEU A 124 6.63 -18.20 -6.20
C LEU A 124 5.27 -17.75 -6.75
N LEU A 125 5.23 -17.05 -7.90
CA LEU A 125 4.01 -16.45 -8.44
C LEU A 125 3.46 -17.22 -9.66
N THR A 126 2.14 -17.17 -9.82
CA THR A 126 1.45 -17.60 -11.03
C THR A 126 1.71 -16.62 -12.18
N ASP A 127 2.01 -17.16 -13.36
CA ASP A 127 2.12 -16.41 -14.60
C ASP A 127 0.72 -16.29 -15.26
N TRP A 128 0.18 -15.09 -15.30
CA TRP A 128 -1.14 -14.80 -15.86
C TRP A 128 -1.10 -14.32 -17.31
N THR A 129 0.05 -14.34 -17.98
CA THR A 129 0.25 -13.78 -19.31
C THR A 129 -0.75 -14.27 -20.35
N ASP A 130 -1.01 -15.59 -20.38
CA ASP A 130 -1.96 -16.18 -21.33
C ASP A 130 -3.41 -15.74 -21.07
N LYS A 131 -3.79 -15.55 -19.79
CA LYS A 131 -5.12 -15.04 -19.42
C LYS A 131 -5.29 -13.59 -19.86
N VAL A 132 -4.29 -12.75 -19.62
CA VAL A 132 -4.27 -11.36 -20.08
C VAL A 132 -4.36 -11.27 -21.61
N ALA A 133 -3.64 -12.13 -22.33
CA ALA A 133 -3.68 -12.15 -23.79
C ALA A 133 -5.06 -12.59 -24.34
N ALA A 134 -5.78 -13.43 -23.60
CA ALA A 134 -7.12 -13.87 -23.96
C ALA A 134 -8.21 -12.80 -23.67
N GLU A 135 -8.01 -11.96 -22.66
CA GLU A 135 -8.96 -10.94 -22.21
C GLU A 135 -8.30 -9.54 -22.13
N PRO A 136 -7.80 -8.99 -23.25
CA PRO A 136 -7.05 -7.72 -23.23
C PRO A 136 -7.88 -6.53 -22.75
N GLU A 137 -9.19 -6.56 -22.94
CA GLU A 137 -10.11 -5.50 -22.53
C GLU A 137 -10.09 -5.26 -21.00
N PHE A 138 -9.77 -6.28 -20.21
CA PHE A 138 -9.60 -6.11 -18.77
C PHE A 138 -8.40 -5.18 -18.46
N VAL A 139 -7.25 -5.45 -19.07
CA VAL A 139 -6.06 -4.60 -18.87
C VAL A 139 -6.25 -3.21 -19.48
N ASP A 140 -6.91 -3.10 -20.64
CA ASP A 140 -7.21 -1.84 -21.32
C ASP A 140 -8.17 -0.95 -20.48
N SER A 141 -8.92 -1.54 -19.55
CA SER A 141 -9.80 -0.81 -18.62
C SER A 141 -9.07 -0.17 -17.44
N LEU A 142 -7.81 -0.55 -17.21
CA LEU A 142 -6.99 -0.01 -16.13
C LEU A 142 -6.33 1.32 -16.56
N TYR A 143 -6.05 2.19 -15.59
CA TYR A 143 -5.28 3.40 -15.86
C TYR A 143 -3.91 3.09 -16.46
N GLU A 144 -3.54 3.88 -17.47
CA GLU A 144 -2.25 3.75 -18.14
C GLU A 144 -1.08 3.74 -17.14
N GLY A 145 -0.16 2.83 -17.32
CA GLY A 145 1.05 2.69 -16.53
C GLY A 145 0.87 1.97 -15.18
N THR A 146 -0.36 1.65 -14.74
CA THR A 146 -0.57 0.93 -13.47
C THR A 146 -0.05 -0.50 -13.51
N MET A 147 -0.04 -1.14 -14.67
CA MET A 147 0.46 -2.51 -14.87
C MET A 147 1.99 -2.63 -14.82
N SER A 148 2.74 -1.52 -14.96
CA SER A 148 4.19 -1.59 -15.18
C SER A 148 5.00 -2.26 -14.08
N GLY A 149 4.53 -2.22 -12.84
CA GLY A 149 5.18 -2.88 -11.69
C GLY A 149 4.77 -4.35 -11.50
N TRP A 150 3.74 -4.81 -12.22
CA TRP A 150 3.20 -6.16 -12.15
C TRP A 150 3.65 -7.05 -13.31
N GLN A 151 4.36 -6.44 -14.27
CA GLN A 151 4.95 -7.12 -15.42
C GLN A 151 6.46 -7.24 -15.25
N LEU A 152 6.95 -8.47 -15.15
CA LEU A 152 8.34 -8.83 -14.88
C LEU A 152 8.84 -9.72 -16.03
N ASP A 153 9.93 -9.32 -16.69
CA ASP A 153 10.50 -10.01 -17.86
C ASP A 153 9.46 -10.32 -18.97
N GLY A 154 8.53 -9.37 -19.20
CA GLY A 154 7.51 -9.49 -20.25
C GLY A 154 6.34 -10.41 -19.90
N LYS A 155 6.22 -10.83 -18.65
CA LYS A 155 5.15 -11.68 -18.14
C LYS A 155 4.38 -10.98 -17.02
N THR A 156 3.11 -11.35 -16.84
CA THR A 156 2.22 -10.75 -15.85
C THR A 156 2.08 -11.64 -14.63
N TYR A 157 2.41 -11.10 -13.44
CA TYR A 157 2.40 -11.83 -12.17
C TYR A 157 1.45 -11.26 -11.12
N GLY A 158 0.77 -10.16 -11.41
CA GLY A 158 -0.21 -9.54 -10.55
C GLY A 158 -1.00 -8.45 -11.25
N PHE A 159 -1.97 -7.88 -10.55
CA PHE A 159 -2.87 -6.87 -11.09
C PHE A 159 -3.08 -5.73 -10.09
N PRO A 160 -2.97 -4.46 -10.54
CA PRO A 160 -3.24 -3.33 -9.67
C PRO A 160 -4.71 -3.31 -9.28
N SER A 161 -4.97 -2.88 -8.07
CA SER A 161 -6.33 -2.67 -7.54
C SER A 161 -6.57 -1.22 -7.14
N LEU A 162 -5.72 -0.66 -6.32
CA LEU A 162 -5.79 0.71 -5.85
C LEU A 162 -4.53 1.49 -6.26
N VAL A 163 -4.71 2.78 -6.52
CA VAL A 163 -3.63 3.67 -6.94
C VAL A 163 -3.35 4.68 -5.85
N ASN A 164 -2.11 4.67 -5.36
CA ASN A 164 -1.65 5.58 -4.35
C ASN A 164 -0.91 6.76 -4.96
N VAL A 165 -1.28 7.96 -4.53
CA VAL A 165 -0.60 9.21 -4.85
C VAL A 165 -0.38 10.03 -3.58
N TYR A 166 0.64 10.88 -3.58
CA TYR A 166 0.92 11.75 -2.45
C TYR A 166 0.44 13.17 -2.72
N GLY A 167 0.03 13.83 -1.65
CA GLY A 167 -0.33 15.24 -1.61
C GLY A 167 -0.07 15.81 -0.23
N VAL A 168 -0.71 16.91 0.11
CA VAL A 168 -0.55 17.54 1.42
C VAL A 168 -1.91 17.74 2.07
N PHE A 169 -2.14 17.05 3.18
CA PHE A 169 -3.24 17.37 4.09
C PHE A 169 -2.96 18.65 4.81
N TYR A 170 -3.99 19.46 5.04
CA TYR A 170 -3.88 20.71 5.80
C TYR A 170 -5.08 20.89 6.73
N ASN A 171 -4.80 21.42 7.92
CA ASN A 171 -5.83 21.78 8.90
C ASN A 171 -6.30 23.21 8.63
N LYS A 172 -7.53 23.37 8.14
CA LYS A 172 -8.12 24.65 7.73
C LYS A 172 -8.22 25.62 8.90
N ASP A 173 -8.52 25.13 10.09
CA ASP A 173 -8.67 25.98 11.29
C ASP A 173 -7.32 26.51 11.76
N LEU A 174 -6.27 25.70 11.74
CA LEU A 174 -4.91 26.18 12.09
C LEU A 174 -4.37 27.16 11.06
N LEU A 175 -4.63 26.96 9.76
CA LEU A 175 -4.27 27.92 8.72
C LEU A 175 -5.00 29.25 8.92
N ALA A 176 -6.32 29.20 9.14
CA ALA A 176 -7.15 30.40 9.38
C ALA A 176 -6.70 31.15 10.64
N ALA A 177 -6.42 30.45 11.75
CA ALA A 177 -5.92 31.04 12.98
C ALA A 177 -4.56 31.75 12.80
N ALA A 178 -3.73 31.25 11.89
CA ALA A 178 -2.45 31.86 11.53
C ALA A 178 -2.55 32.96 10.45
N GLY A 179 -3.74 33.21 9.90
CA GLY A 179 -3.96 34.15 8.79
C GLY A 179 -3.30 33.69 7.49
N ILE A 180 -3.20 32.38 7.28
CA ILE A 180 -2.62 31.74 6.08
C ILE A 180 -3.77 31.26 5.19
N ALA A 181 -3.70 31.60 3.90
CA ALA A 181 -4.66 31.09 2.92
C ALA A 181 -4.43 29.59 2.66
N GLU A 182 -5.51 28.87 2.33
CA GLU A 182 -5.41 27.48 1.92
C GLU A 182 -4.55 27.32 0.65
N PRO A 183 -3.89 26.15 0.47
CA PRO A 183 -3.13 25.86 -0.74
C PRO A 183 -4.00 25.95 -2.00
N THR A 184 -3.42 26.51 -3.06
CA THR A 184 -4.08 26.58 -4.40
C THR A 184 -3.62 25.42 -5.27
N ALA A 185 -4.29 25.21 -6.40
CA ALA A 185 -3.87 24.19 -7.36
C ALA A 185 -2.44 24.44 -7.91
N ASP A 186 -1.97 25.68 -7.94
CA ASP A 186 -0.68 26.08 -8.54
C ASP A 186 0.43 26.35 -7.51
N TRP A 187 0.22 25.99 -6.24
CA TRP A 187 1.20 26.26 -5.19
C TRP A 187 2.52 25.51 -5.40
N THR A 188 3.57 26.02 -4.79
CA THR A 188 4.95 25.57 -4.94
C THR A 188 5.52 24.99 -3.66
N TRP A 189 6.66 24.29 -3.76
CA TRP A 189 7.40 23.86 -2.57
C TRP A 189 7.84 25.02 -1.69
N ASP A 190 8.17 26.17 -2.30
CA ASP A 190 8.52 27.36 -1.52
C ASP A 190 7.32 27.90 -0.72
N ASP A 191 6.11 27.84 -1.27
CA ASP A 191 4.89 28.19 -0.53
C ASP A 191 4.69 27.25 0.66
N LEU A 192 4.85 25.93 0.46
CA LEU A 192 4.77 24.94 1.54
C LEU A 192 5.79 25.25 2.66
N TRP A 193 7.05 25.52 2.30
CA TRP A 193 8.08 25.84 3.31
C TRP A 193 7.75 27.10 4.09
N VAL A 194 7.29 28.13 3.43
CA VAL A 194 6.87 29.39 4.08
C VAL A 194 5.68 29.15 5.02
N MET A 195 4.69 28.38 4.59
CA MET A 195 3.55 28.03 5.43
C MET A 195 4.00 27.24 6.66
N ALA A 196 4.76 26.18 6.47
CA ALA A 196 5.26 25.32 7.55
C ALA A 196 6.09 26.10 8.57
N GLN A 197 6.97 26.98 8.11
CA GLN A 197 7.78 27.82 9.01
C GLN A 197 6.96 28.82 9.82
N LYS A 198 5.84 29.33 9.30
CA LYS A 198 4.93 30.22 10.04
C LYS A 198 4.10 29.50 11.09
N LEU A 199 3.85 28.20 10.89
CA LEU A 199 2.97 27.40 11.71
C LEU A 199 3.69 26.69 12.87
N LYS A 200 5.01 26.56 12.79
CA LYS A 200 5.79 25.89 13.83
C LYS A 200 5.82 26.64 15.14
N LYS A 201 5.79 25.89 16.24
CA LYS A 201 6.04 26.37 17.61
C LYS A 201 6.80 25.25 18.35
N PRO A 202 8.08 25.07 18.05
CA PRO A 202 8.86 23.94 18.55
C PRO A 202 8.97 23.94 20.08
N GLU A 203 8.91 25.11 20.73
CA GLU A 203 8.85 25.27 22.18
C GLU A 203 7.56 24.72 22.81
N GLU A 204 6.48 24.60 22.04
CA GLU A 204 5.22 23.96 22.42
C GLU A 204 5.13 22.49 21.94
N GLY A 205 6.19 21.93 21.33
CA GLY A 205 6.17 20.64 20.70
C GLY A 205 5.35 20.58 19.39
N LYS A 206 5.07 21.74 18.77
CA LYS A 206 4.29 21.85 17.54
C LYS A 206 5.21 22.12 16.36
N PHE A 207 5.12 21.24 15.37
CA PHE A 207 5.89 21.34 14.14
C PHE A 207 5.02 21.87 13.01
N GLY A 208 5.64 22.42 11.98
CA GLY A 208 4.92 23.00 10.85
C GLY A 208 4.48 21.99 9.81
N LEU A 209 5.25 20.92 9.64
CA LEU A 209 5.01 19.92 8.60
C LEU A 209 5.51 18.57 9.05
N TYR A 210 4.75 17.51 8.73
CA TYR A 210 5.11 16.11 8.83
C TYR A 210 5.23 15.46 7.42
N GLY A 211 6.00 14.39 7.27
CA GLY A 211 5.86 13.50 6.11
C GLY A 211 7.12 13.20 5.28
N PHE A 212 8.32 13.28 5.87
CA PHE A 212 9.57 12.88 5.20
C PHE A 212 10.35 11.80 5.96
N ASP A 213 9.73 11.23 6.97
CA ASP A 213 10.32 10.39 8.01
C ASP A 213 10.67 8.97 7.56
N THR A 214 9.81 8.39 6.72
CA THR A 214 9.86 6.95 6.44
C THR A 214 10.54 6.60 5.13
N SER A 215 10.75 7.59 4.23
CA SER A 215 11.21 7.29 2.89
C SER A 215 11.94 8.45 2.22
N SER A 216 13.09 8.15 1.62
CA SER A 216 13.79 9.06 0.71
C SER A 216 12.99 9.48 -0.52
N PHE A 217 11.88 8.82 -0.81
CA PHE A 217 11.03 9.16 -1.96
C PHE A 217 10.39 10.53 -1.86
N GLY A 218 10.15 11.03 -0.64
CA GLY A 218 9.73 12.42 -0.44
C GLY A 218 10.75 13.41 -1.00
N ILE A 219 12.04 13.23 -0.65
CA ILE A 219 13.13 14.06 -1.18
C ILE A 219 13.32 13.84 -2.69
N ALA A 220 13.24 12.60 -3.17
CA ALA A 220 13.32 12.28 -4.59
C ALA A 220 12.20 12.95 -5.39
N ASN A 221 10.98 13.00 -4.84
CA ASN A 221 9.85 13.70 -5.45
C ASN A 221 10.12 15.20 -5.59
N ILE A 222 10.61 15.86 -4.53
CA ILE A 222 10.99 17.27 -4.60
C ILE A 222 12.11 17.45 -5.64
N SER A 223 13.19 16.68 -5.54
CA SER A 223 14.34 16.74 -6.44
C SER A 223 13.93 16.67 -7.92
N THR A 224 13.08 15.70 -8.27
CA THR A 224 12.58 15.53 -9.64
C THR A 224 11.79 16.77 -10.10
N SER A 225 10.99 17.38 -9.23
CA SER A 225 10.27 18.62 -9.54
C SER A 225 11.18 19.84 -9.76
N TYR A 226 12.42 19.77 -9.26
CA TYR A 226 13.48 20.77 -9.50
C TYR A 226 14.42 20.35 -10.67
N GLY A 227 14.08 19.32 -11.42
CA GLY A 227 14.83 18.84 -12.59
C GLY A 227 15.95 17.86 -12.28
N GLY A 228 15.95 17.29 -11.07
CA GLY A 228 16.82 16.19 -10.68
C GLY A 228 16.47 14.89 -11.40
N ALA A 229 17.44 14.00 -11.48
CA ALA A 229 17.24 12.67 -12.04
C ALA A 229 16.34 11.82 -11.09
N PRO A 230 15.57 10.87 -11.63
CA PRO A 230 14.92 9.86 -10.80
C PRO A 230 15.96 9.12 -9.94
N ILE A 231 15.64 8.91 -8.66
CA ILE A 231 16.55 8.19 -7.74
C ILE A 231 16.85 6.77 -8.22
N MET A 232 15.92 6.17 -8.95
CA MET A 232 16.03 4.85 -9.56
C MET A 232 15.74 4.93 -11.05
N ASP A 233 16.52 4.22 -11.85
CA ASP A 233 16.41 4.25 -13.30
C ASP A 233 15.22 3.46 -13.86
N LYS A 234 14.68 2.53 -13.08
CA LYS A 234 13.53 1.67 -13.48
C LYS A 234 12.66 1.34 -12.26
N VAL A 235 11.40 1.01 -12.52
CA VAL A 235 10.48 0.50 -11.51
C VAL A 235 10.80 -0.94 -11.15
N VAL A 236 11.22 -1.74 -12.12
CA VAL A 236 11.58 -3.15 -11.98
C VAL A 236 12.93 -3.37 -12.67
N GLY A 237 13.78 -4.20 -12.06
CA GLY A 237 15.11 -4.48 -12.57
C GLY A 237 16.01 -3.26 -12.50
N ILE A 238 16.08 -2.62 -11.33
CA ILE A 238 16.94 -1.45 -11.10
C ILE A 238 18.37 -1.80 -11.50
N SER A 239 18.99 -0.95 -12.29
CA SER A 239 20.41 -1.07 -12.63
C SER A 239 21.26 0.05 -12.02
N LYS A 240 20.61 1.11 -11.54
CA LYS A 240 21.32 2.27 -10.98
C LYS A 240 20.45 3.06 -10.00
N VAL A 241 21.05 3.44 -8.88
CA VAL A 241 20.58 4.47 -7.95
C VAL A 241 21.35 5.76 -8.20
N THR A 242 20.65 6.90 -8.29
CA THR A 242 21.23 8.21 -8.54
C THR A 242 20.86 9.19 -7.43
N VAL A 243 21.89 9.70 -6.76
CA VAL A 243 21.78 10.84 -5.84
C VAL A 243 22.58 11.97 -6.47
N ASP A 244 21.89 12.85 -7.19
CA ASP A 244 22.47 13.98 -7.91
C ASP A 244 22.50 15.27 -7.07
N ASP A 245 23.07 16.34 -7.64
CA ASP A 245 23.17 17.63 -6.95
C ASP A 245 21.79 18.19 -6.56
N LYS A 246 20.74 17.94 -7.36
CA LYS A 246 19.37 18.37 -7.04
C LYS A 246 18.80 17.63 -5.85
N PHE A 247 19.05 16.32 -5.77
CA PHE A 247 18.68 15.54 -4.60
C PHE A 247 19.39 16.08 -3.34
N LEU A 248 20.69 16.33 -3.41
CA LEU A 248 21.49 16.86 -2.30
C LEU A 248 21.06 18.27 -1.87
N GLU A 249 20.70 19.16 -2.83
CA GLU A 249 20.11 20.47 -2.53
C GLU A 249 18.83 20.31 -1.70
N GLN A 250 17.91 19.42 -2.11
CA GLN A 250 16.65 19.22 -1.39
C GLN A 250 16.87 18.52 -0.04
N ALA A 251 17.76 17.54 0.03
CA ALA A 251 18.14 16.92 1.29
C ALA A 251 18.70 17.96 2.28
N THR A 252 19.55 18.87 1.82
CA THR A 252 20.08 19.98 2.63
C THR A 252 18.94 20.89 3.12
N LYS A 253 17.96 21.17 2.26
CA LYS A 253 16.78 21.96 2.66
C LYS A 253 15.98 21.27 3.76
N ILE A 254 15.66 19.99 3.60
CA ILE A 254 14.94 19.20 4.61
C ILE A 254 15.71 19.18 5.93
N GLN A 255 17.03 18.94 5.88
CA GLN A 255 17.86 18.97 7.09
C GLN A 255 17.79 20.33 7.80
N SER A 256 17.80 21.45 7.05
CA SER A 256 17.67 22.79 7.65
C SER A 256 16.32 23.00 8.33
N LEU A 257 15.25 22.43 7.78
CA LEU A 257 13.89 22.47 8.33
C LEU A 257 13.73 21.58 9.58
N ILE A 258 14.47 20.48 9.63
CA ILE A 258 14.56 19.66 10.85
C ILE A 258 15.33 20.40 11.94
N ALA A 259 16.47 20.99 11.59
CA ALA A 259 17.33 21.71 12.54
C ALA A 259 16.63 22.93 13.16
N ASP A 260 15.77 23.62 12.43
CA ASP A 260 15.03 24.78 12.91
C ASP A 260 13.67 24.44 13.53
N GLY A 261 13.31 23.15 13.63
CA GLY A 261 12.09 22.67 14.23
C GLY A 261 10.83 22.88 13.37
N THR A 262 10.96 23.07 12.06
CA THR A 262 9.83 23.12 11.14
C THR A 262 9.30 21.72 10.86
N ILE A 263 10.20 20.75 10.67
CA ILE A 263 9.91 19.33 10.52
C ILE A 263 10.42 18.61 11.78
N PRO A 264 9.65 17.70 12.39
CA PRO A 264 10.14 16.92 13.52
C PRO A 264 11.26 15.94 13.08
N LYS A 265 12.09 15.54 14.03
CA LYS A 265 13.00 14.43 13.82
C LYS A 265 12.21 13.13 13.67
N ARG A 266 12.71 12.18 12.90
CA ARG A 266 12.07 10.87 12.70
C ARG A 266 11.74 10.17 14.03
N THR A 267 12.66 10.21 15.00
CA THR A 267 12.45 9.62 16.33
C THR A 267 11.29 10.25 17.08
N TYR A 268 11.00 11.54 16.86
CA TYR A 268 9.82 12.19 17.42
C TYR A 268 8.56 11.72 16.70
N GLU A 269 8.60 11.66 15.37
CA GLU A 269 7.49 11.20 14.54
C GLU A 269 7.11 9.75 14.83
N ALA A 270 8.08 8.83 14.90
CA ALA A 270 7.81 7.42 15.21
C ALA A 270 7.00 7.20 16.48
N ALA A 271 7.05 8.16 17.43
CA ALA A 271 6.26 8.11 18.66
C ALA A 271 4.89 8.80 18.55
N ASN A 272 4.71 9.76 17.62
CA ASN A 272 3.57 10.68 17.63
C ASN A 272 2.88 10.91 16.28
N GLN A 273 3.45 10.42 15.24
CA GLN A 273 3.08 10.49 13.82
C GLN A 273 1.73 11.15 13.47
N GLN A 274 1.03 10.48 12.60
CA GLN A 274 -0.33 10.69 12.11
C GLN A 274 -1.29 11.20 13.20
N SER A 275 -1.13 10.68 14.42
CA SER A 275 -1.93 11.11 15.58
C SER A 275 -1.85 12.61 15.89
N MET A 276 -0.78 13.32 15.53
CA MET A 276 -0.69 14.78 15.73
C MET A 276 -1.58 15.54 14.75
N PHE A 277 -1.67 15.11 13.50
CA PHE A 277 -2.59 15.71 12.53
C PHE A 277 -4.04 15.36 12.88
N GLU A 278 -4.32 14.10 13.18
CA GLU A 278 -5.63 13.63 13.62
C GLU A 278 -6.11 14.33 14.90
N ALA A 279 -5.20 14.60 15.84
CA ALA A 279 -5.49 15.37 17.05
C ALA A 279 -5.67 16.88 16.82
N GLY A 280 -5.45 17.38 15.59
CA GLY A 280 -5.52 18.80 15.27
C GLY A 280 -4.33 19.61 15.82
N GLU A 281 -3.23 18.97 16.14
CA GLU A 281 -2.02 19.60 16.69
C GLU A 281 -1.01 19.99 15.63
N MET A 282 -1.09 19.39 14.43
CA MET A 282 -0.23 19.67 13.29
C MET A 282 -1.02 20.23 12.12
N ALA A 283 -0.45 21.25 11.46
CA ALA A 283 -1.17 21.99 10.43
C ALA A 283 -1.03 21.40 9.03
N LEU A 284 0.10 20.77 8.70
CA LEU A 284 0.41 20.26 7.37
C LEU A 284 0.99 18.86 7.46
N MET A 285 0.53 17.95 6.57
CA MET A 285 1.03 16.58 6.49
C MET A 285 1.21 16.18 5.01
N TYR A 286 2.46 15.99 4.56
CA TYR A 286 2.76 15.43 3.24
C TYR A 286 2.64 13.91 3.29
N TYR A 287 1.54 13.39 2.78
CA TYR A 287 1.17 11.98 2.97
C TYR A 287 0.31 11.46 1.81
N GLY A 288 0.15 10.14 1.77
CA GLY A 288 -0.69 9.49 0.78
C GLY A 288 -2.19 9.66 1.06
N GLN A 289 -2.98 9.67 0.00
CA GLN A 289 -4.43 9.91 0.11
C GLN A 289 -5.20 8.83 0.88
N TRP A 290 -4.62 7.66 1.15
CA TRP A 290 -5.28 6.60 1.93
C TRP A 290 -5.68 7.03 3.35
N GLU A 291 -5.05 8.08 3.87
CA GLU A 291 -5.38 8.69 5.15
C GLU A 291 -6.79 9.28 5.20
N VAL A 292 -7.36 9.58 4.04
CA VAL A 292 -8.73 10.12 3.92
C VAL A 292 -9.75 9.27 4.66
N ASP A 293 -9.67 7.94 4.52
CA ASP A 293 -10.61 7.03 5.19
C ASP A 293 -10.52 7.11 6.71
N SER A 294 -9.29 7.14 7.26
CA SER A 294 -9.05 7.33 8.70
C SER A 294 -9.62 8.66 9.20
N LEU A 295 -9.32 9.75 8.49
CA LEU A 295 -9.80 11.08 8.87
C LEU A 295 -11.33 11.19 8.84
N LEU A 296 -11.97 10.64 7.83
CA LEU A 296 -13.44 10.64 7.73
C LEU A 296 -14.12 9.85 8.86
N ARG A 297 -13.51 8.75 9.29
CA ARG A 297 -14.09 7.86 10.31
C ARG A 297 -13.74 8.28 11.73
N ASN A 298 -12.48 8.61 11.98
CA ASN A 298 -11.94 8.77 13.32
C ASN A 298 -11.88 10.24 13.76
N CYS A 299 -11.87 11.18 12.81
CA CYS A 299 -11.68 12.60 13.07
C CYS A 299 -12.81 13.45 12.45
N PRO A 300 -14.12 13.15 12.73
CA PRO A 300 -15.25 13.82 12.06
C PRO A 300 -15.34 15.33 12.35
N ASP A 301 -14.73 15.78 13.44
CA ASP A 301 -14.71 17.19 13.83
C ASP A 301 -13.46 17.95 13.31
N LEU A 302 -12.51 17.26 12.69
CA LEU A 302 -11.31 17.89 12.13
C LEU A 302 -11.66 18.55 10.79
N ASN A 303 -11.45 19.85 10.73
CA ASN A 303 -11.66 20.64 9.50
C ASN A 303 -10.40 20.58 8.62
N TRP A 304 -10.29 19.53 7.82
CA TRP A 304 -9.15 19.28 6.96
C TRP A 304 -9.44 19.51 5.48
N GLY A 305 -8.39 19.69 4.71
CA GLY A 305 -8.39 19.66 3.25
C GLY A 305 -7.20 18.87 2.74
N TYR A 306 -7.19 18.57 1.46
CA TYR A 306 -6.10 17.88 0.77
C TYR A 306 -5.74 18.62 -0.51
N ALA A 307 -4.46 18.99 -0.64
CA ALA A 307 -3.94 19.71 -1.79
C ALA A 307 -3.02 18.80 -2.63
N PRO A 308 -2.93 19.04 -3.94
CA PRO A 308 -1.96 18.31 -4.77
C PRO A 308 -0.53 18.59 -4.27
N THR A 309 0.39 17.65 -4.49
CA THR A 309 1.83 17.87 -4.24
C THR A 309 2.26 19.21 -4.83
N PRO A 310 3.02 20.05 -4.11
CA PRO A 310 3.51 21.31 -4.64
C PRO A 310 4.34 21.13 -5.91
N GLN A 311 4.35 22.11 -6.79
CA GLN A 311 5.18 22.06 -7.98
C GLN A 311 6.54 22.75 -7.76
N GLY A 312 7.55 22.21 -8.43
CA GLY A 312 8.86 22.84 -8.57
C GLY A 312 9.01 23.55 -9.92
N PRO A 313 10.20 24.13 -10.20
CA PRO A 313 10.50 24.82 -11.46
C PRO A 313 10.38 23.95 -12.72
N SER A 314 10.54 22.63 -12.59
CA SER A 314 10.40 21.66 -13.68
C SER A 314 9.00 21.04 -13.78
N GLY A 315 8.07 21.53 -12.97
CA GLY A 315 6.69 21.09 -12.90
C GLY A 315 6.38 20.28 -11.65
N ARG A 316 5.15 19.77 -11.60
CA ARG A 316 4.68 18.92 -10.52
C ARG A 316 5.12 17.48 -10.74
N THR A 317 5.48 16.85 -9.64
CA THR A 317 5.73 15.40 -9.55
C THR A 317 4.96 14.83 -8.37
N THR A 318 4.72 13.54 -8.34
CA THR A 318 4.11 12.87 -7.19
C THR A 318 4.74 11.49 -6.99
N ILE A 319 4.81 11.05 -5.75
CA ILE A 319 5.06 9.64 -5.45
C ILE A 319 3.84 8.86 -5.93
N TYR A 320 4.09 7.74 -6.56
CA TYR A 320 3.07 6.94 -7.18
C TYR A 320 3.39 5.46 -7.01
N ASP A 321 2.43 4.71 -6.51
CA ASP A 321 2.47 3.26 -6.49
C ASP A 321 1.08 2.66 -6.70
N THR A 322 1.01 1.34 -6.78
CA THR A 322 -0.25 0.60 -6.73
C THR A 322 -0.09 -0.57 -5.77
N VAL A 323 -1.12 -0.80 -4.99
CA VAL A 323 -1.34 -2.08 -4.35
C VAL A 323 -2.22 -2.94 -5.25
N GLY A 324 -2.11 -4.26 -5.11
CA GLY A 324 -2.86 -5.15 -6.00
C GLY A 324 -2.80 -6.59 -5.54
N TRP A 325 -3.19 -7.49 -6.44
CA TRP A 325 -3.44 -8.88 -6.15
C TRP A 325 -2.50 -9.80 -6.91
N MET A 326 -1.98 -10.78 -6.21
CA MET A 326 -1.09 -11.83 -6.72
C MET A 326 -1.64 -13.19 -6.33
N SER A 327 -1.12 -14.23 -6.98
CA SER A 327 -1.42 -15.62 -6.64
C SER A 327 -0.15 -16.45 -6.55
N PRO A 328 -0.10 -17.44 -5.64
CA PRO A 328 1.01 -18.37 -5.56
C PRO A 328 1.06 -19.25 -6.82
N LYS A 329 2.24 -19.79 -7.12
CA LYS A 329 2.51 -20.53 -8.36
C LYS A 329 1.61 -21.75 -8.57
N ASP A 330 1.32 -22.50 -7.51
CA ASP A 330 0.63 -23.77 -7.58
C ASP A 330 -0.84 -23.60 -7.12
N LEU A 331 -1.70 -23.12 -8.03
CA LEU A 331 -3.14 -22.94 -7.78
C LEU A 331 -3.91 -24.23 -8.02
N ALA A 332 -4.80 -24.55 -7.08
CA ALA A 332 -5.75 -25.66 -7.24
C ALA A 332 -6.90 -25.31 -8.21
N HIS A 333 -7.30 -24.02 -8.24
CA HIS A 333 -8.46 -23.51 -8.97
C HIS A 333 -8.11 -22.27 -9.81
N PRO A 334 -7.25 -22.37 -10.84
CA PRO A 334 -6.74 -21.20 -11.56
C PRO A 334 -7.82 -20.44 -12.34
N GLU A 335 -8.87 -21.10 -12.82
CA GLU A 335 -9.95 -20.45 -13.55
C GLU A 335 -10.81 -19.58 -12.60
N GLU A 336 -11.21 -20.16 -11.47
CA GLU A 336 -11.99 -19.48 -10.44
C GLU A 336 -11.18 -18.32 -9.80
N THR A 337 -9.89 -18.55 -9.61
CA THR A 337 -8.97 -17.51 -9.08
C THR A 337 -8.83 -16.34 -10.06
N TRP A 338 -8.78 -16.61 -11.37
CA TRP A 338 -8.76 -15.57 -12.40
C TRP A 338 -10.01 -14.69 -12.36
N GLU A 339 -11.20 -15.29 -12.28
CA GLU A 339 -12.45 -14.55 -12.15
C GLU A 339 -12.47 -13.67 -10.89
N LEU A 340 -11.95 -14.20 -9.76
CA LEU A 340 -11.85 -13.45 -8.53
C LEU A 340 -10.88 -12.26 -8.65
N ILE A 341 -9.69 -12.45 -9.22
CA ILE A 341 -8.71 -11.36 -9.43
C ILE A 341 -9.30 -10.25 -10.29
N LYS A 342 -10.01 -10.56 -11.38
CA LYS A 342 -10.67 -9.55 -12.22
C LYS A 342 -11.66 -8.74 -11.40
N PHE A 343 -12.51 -9.39 -10.62
CA PHE A 343 -13.47 -8.72 -9.75
C PHE A 343 -12.79 -7.85 -8.70
N MET A 344 -11.77 -8.38 -8.03
CA MET A 344 -11.03 -7.68 -6.98
C MET A 344 -10.19 -6.51 -7.50
N SER A 345 -9.81 -6.52 -8.77
CA SER A 345 -9.09 -5.40 -9.40
C SER A 345 -10.01 -4.38 -10.10
N SER A 346 -11.34 -4.57 -10.04
CA SER A 346 -12.28 -3.73 -10.78
C SER A 346 -13.60 -3.46 -10.04
N GLU A 347 -14.61 -4.31 -10.24
CA GLU A 347 -15.99 -4.07 -9.82
C GLU A 347 -16.20 -4.06 -8.31
N MET A 348 -15.40 -4.81 -7.56
CA MET A 348 -15.46 -4.84 -6.10
C MET A 348 -15.44 -3.43 -5.51
N TYR A 349 -14.59 -2.57 -6.05
CA TYR A 349 -14.42 -1.20 -5.58
C TYR A 349 -15.58 -0.26 -5.87
N GLN A 350 -16.54 -0.64 -6.69
CA GLN A 350 -17.79 0.12 -6.86
C GLN A 350 -18.67 0.10 -5.60
N THR A 351 -18.47 -0.89 -4.73
CA THR A 351 -19.17 -1.00 -3.45
C THR A 351 -18.27 -0.69 -2.27
N VAL A 352 -17.08 -1.22 -2.26
CA VAL A 352 -16.12 -1.08 -1.16
C VAL A 352 -15.74 0.38 -0.90
N LEU A 353 -15.43 1.15 -1.95
CA LEU A 353 -15.02 2.56 -1.78
C LEU A 353 -16.16 3.49 -1.28
N LYS A 354 -17.41 3.06 -1.31
CA LYS A 354 -18.50 3.80 -0.66
C LYS A 354 -18.47 3.70 0.85
N VAL A 355 -17.83 2.67 1.38
CA VAL A 355 -17.70 2.41 2.82
C VAL A 355 -16.33 2.87 3.32
N THR A 356 -15.27 2.52 2.60
CA THR A 356 -13.87 2.79 2.94
C THR A 356 -13.14 3.43 1.76
N PRO A 357 -13.25 4.76 1.57
CA PRO A 357 -12.68 5.46 0.43
C PRO A 357 -11.17 5.73 0.61
N VAL A 358 -10.36 4.68 0.59
CA VAL A 358 -8.90 4.77 0.83
C VAL A 358 -8.14 5.32 -0.38
N ALA A 359 -8.51 4.94 -1.61
CA ALA A 359 -7.79 5.32 -2.83
C ALA A 359 -8.67 5.11 -4.07
N PRO A 360 -8.40 5.78 -5.20
CA PRO A 360 -9.03 5.45 -6.47
C PRO A 360 -8.67 4.03 -6.91
N CYS A 361 -9.62 3.31 -7.47
CA CYS A 361 -9.37 2.03 -8.11
C CYS A 361 -8.48 2.20 -9.35
N ALA A 362 -7.61 1.23 -9.64
CA ALA A 362 -6.87 1.19 -10.89
C ALA A 362 -7.78 0.99 -12.12
N HIS A 363 -8.93 0.35 -11.94
CA HIS A 363 -9.97 0.25 -12.96
C HIS A 363 -10.69 1.60 -13.14
N SER A 364 -10.59 2.19 -14.32
CA SER A 364 -11.00 3.57 -14.59
C SER A 364 -12.48 3.86 -14.29
N ALA A 365 -13.38 2.92 -14.58
CA ALA A 365 -14.80 3.07 -14.28
C ALA A 365 -15.12 3.04 -12.78
N SER A 366 -14.35 2.29 -11.99
CA SER A 366 -14.53 2.18 -10.53
C SER A 366 -13.83 3.30 -9.76
N ALA A 367 -12.85 3.96 -10.35
CA ALA A 367 -12.14 5.09 -9.74
C ALA A 367 -13.05 6.28 -9.44
N SER A 368 -14.10 6.50 -10.24
CA SER A 368 -15.04 7.60 -10.05
C SER A 368 -15.73 7.56 -8.69
N VAL A 369 -15.91 6.35 -8.12
CA VAL A 369 -16.55 6.17 -6.81
C VAL A 369 -15.82 6.92 -5.71
N PHE A 370 -14.47 6.87 -5.71
CA PHE A 370 -13.67 7.63 -4.75
C PHE A 370 -13.97 9.13 -4.82
N TYR A 371 -13.97 9.69 -6.03
CA TYR A 371 -14.21 11.12 -6.22
C TYR A 371 -15.64 11.54 -5.84
N ASP A 372 -16.62 10.69 -6.17
CA ASP A 372 -18.03 10.94 -5.81
C ASP A 372 -18.20 10.94 -4.29
N VAL A 373 -17.59 9.98 -3.59
CA VAL A 373 -17.63 9.90 -2.12
C VAL A 373 -16.96 11.12 -1.49
N MET A 374 -15.81 11.58 -2.00
CA MET A 374 -15.17 12.80 -1.50
C MET A 374 -16.07 14.02 -1.63
N ASN A 375 -16.74 14.18 -2.78
CA ASN A 375 -17.70 15.25 -3.00
C ASN A 375 -18.92 15.17 -2.04
N GLU A 376 -19.47 13.97 -1.85
CA GLU A 376 -20.61 13.73 -0.94
C GLU A 376 -20.23 13.98 0.53
N LYS A 377 -19.00 13.69 0.92
CA LYS A 377 -18.47 13.93 2.28
C LYS A 377 -18.05 15.38 2.53
N GLY A 378 -18.12 16.24 1.52
CA GLY A 378 -17.79 17.66 1.67
C GLY A 378 -16.33 18.02 1.46
N HIS A 379 -15.54 17.14 0.82
CA HIS A 379 -14.12 17.33 0.50
C HIS A 379 -13.87 17.35 -1.03
N PRO A 380 -14.54 18.25 -1.82
CA PRO A 380 -14.33 18.31 -3.27
C PRO A 380 -12.89 18.66 -3.65
N GLU A 381 -12.18 19.41 -2.80
CA GLU A 381 -10.77 19.73 -3.00
C GLU A 381 -9.88 18.49 -2.94
N ALA A 382 -10.22 17.49 -2.10
CA ALA A 382 -9.50 16.22 -2.04
C ALA A 382 -9.74 15.40 -3.31
N ALA A 383 -10.97 15.36 -3.82
CA ALA A 383 -11.27 14.69 -5.08
C ALA A 383 -10.46 15.31 -6.24
N GLU A 384 -10.42 16.63 -6.33
CA GLU A 384 -9.70 17.34 -7.38
C GLU A 384 -8.17 17.20 -7.25
N ALA A 385 -7.66 17.25 -6.01
CA ALA A 385 -6.23 17.02 -5.75
C ALA A 385 -5.80 15.63 -6.21
N VAL A 386 -6.57 14.59 -5.86
CA VAL A 386 -6.23 13.21 -6.25
C VAL A 386 -6.31 13.04 -7.77
N LYS A 387 -7.31 13.61 -8.46
CA LYS A 387 -7.36 13.61 -9.94
C LYS A 387 -6.12 14.26 -10.54
N THR A 388 -5.74 15.43 -10.03
CA THR A 388 -4.53 16.15 -10.47
C THR A 388 -3.28 15.30 -10.25
N MET A 389 -3.19 14.55 -9.14
CA MET A 389 -2.06 13.68 -8.86
C MET A 389 -2.05 12.44 -9.77
N MET A 390 -3.19 11.84 -10.07
CA MET A 390 -3.30 10.74 -11.03
C MET A 390 -2.82 11.15 -12.43
N GLU A 391 -3.24 12.32 -12.91
CA GLU A 391 -2.75 12.88 -14.19
C GLU A 391 -1.26 13.20 -14.16
N THR A 392 -0.76 13.69 -13.01
CA THR A 392 0.67 13.95 -12.79
C THR A 392 1.46 12.65 -12.80
N ALA A 393 0.97 11.61 -12.12
CA ALA A 393 1.63 10.31 -12.01
C ALA A 393 1.89 9.67 -13.40
N ASN A 394 0.94 9.80 -14.31
CA ASN A 394 1.09 9.28 -15.67
C ASN A 394 2.22 9.97 -16.46
N LYS A 395 2.55 11.21 -16.15
CA LYS A 395 3.56 12.02 -16.84
C LYS A 395 4.89 12.08 -16.09
N ASN A 396 4.84 12.30 -14.79
CA ASN A 396 5.98 12.63 -13.93
C ASN A 396 5.91 11.90 -12.59
N GLY A 397 5.45 10.65 -12.57
CA GLY A 397 5.38 9.86 -11.33
C GLY A 397 6.77 9.41 -10.87
N VAL A 398 7.07 9.64 -9.60
CA VAL A 398 8.22 9.05 -8.90
C VAL A 398 7.76 7.71 -8.32
N ARG A 399 8.20 6.62 -8.90
CA ARG A 399 7.77 5.27 -8.51
C ARG A 399 8.76 4.62 -7.56
N TYR A 400 8.24 3.83 -6.65
CA TYR A 400 9.04 2.89 -5.88
C TYR A 400 9.59 1.82 -6.81
N ALA A 401 10.86 1.50 -6.65
CA ALA A 401 11.42 0.37 -7.38
C ALA A 401 11.12 -0.92 -6.63
N ALA A 402 10.72 -1.91 -7.40
CA ALA A 402 10.36 -3.22 -6.88
C ALA A 402 11.53 -3.94 -6.17
N ASP A 403 12.77 -3.67 -6.57
CA ASP A 403 13.96 -4.36 -6.05
C ASP A 403 14.61 -3.63 -4.85
N TRP A 404 14.06 -2.48 -4.42
CA TRP A 404 14.67 -1.64 -3.39
C TRP A 404 14.66 -2.28 -2.00
N SER A 405 13.61 -3.05 -1.69
CA SER A 405 13.39 -3.66 -0.38
C SER A 405 14.37 -4.77 -0.01
N SER A 406 15.20 -5.20 -0.94
CA SER A 406 16.19 -6.27 -0.74
C SER A 406 17.42 -5.79 0.03
N ASP A 407 18.62 -6.14 -0.43
CA ASP A 407 19.89 -5.80 0.23
C ASP A 407 20.22 -4.30 0.17
N ALA A 408 19.71 -3.58 -0.83
CA ALA A 408 19.88 -2.14 -0.97
C ALA A 408 19.20 -1.35 0.16
N GLY A 409 17.96 -1.70 0.51
CA GLY A 409 17.23 -1.08 1.62
C GLY A 409 17.96 -1.23 2.96
N LYS A 410 18.53 -2.40 3.23
CA LYS A 410 19.32 -2.64 4.46
C LYS A 410 20.51 -1.70 4.62
N VAL A 411 21.04 -1.20 3.52
CA VAL A 411 22.17 -0.27 3.51
C VAL A 411 21.69 1.18 3.52
N TRP A 412 20.65 1.49 2.77
CA TRP A 412 20.09 2.84 2.66
C TRP A 412 19.37 3.30 3.92
N ASP A 413 18.48 2.48 4.47
CA ASP A 413 17.57 2.88 5.54
C ASP A 413 18.28 3.38 6.80
N PRO A 414 19.33 2.72 7.32
CA PRO A 414 20.03 3.25 8.48
C PRO A 414 20.67 4.62 8.23
N THR A 415 21.21 4.84 7.02
CA THR A 415 21.84 6.12 6.66
C THR A 415 20.80 7.21 6.52
N TYR A 416 19.69 6.93 5.86
CA TYR A 416 18.59 7.87 5.73
C TYR A 416 17.95 8.20 7.09
N ASN A 417 17.76 7.19 7.94
CA ASN A 417 17.27 7.39 9.30
C ASN A 417 18.19 8.31 10.13
N ASN A 418 19.51 8.08 10.10
CA ASN A 418 20.47 8.97 10.77
C ASN A 418 20.45 10.40 10.20
N PHE A 419 20.21 10.54 8.90
CA PHE A 419 20.01 11.85 8.27
C PHE A 419 18.76 12.55 8.84
N MET A 420 17.63 11.86 8.90
CA MET A 420 16.37 12.40 9.42
C MET A 420 16.40 12.67 10.94
N ASP A 421 17.22 11.94 11.68
CA ASP A 421 17.42 12.16 13.12
C ASP A 421 18.44 13.28 13.41
N GLY A 422 19.16 13.76 12.40
CA GLY A 422 20.18 14.81 12.53
C GLY A 422 21.41 14.34 13.32
N GLU A 423 21.70 13.04 13.32
CA GLU A 423 22.78 12.43 14.11
C GLU A 423 24.15 12.44 13.41
N SER A 424 24.20 12.67 12.10
CA SER A 424 25.44 12.67 11.32
C SER A 424 26.04 14.07 11.24
N SER A 425 27.39 14.17 11.31
CA SER A 425 28.12 15.41 11.12
C SER A 425 28.15 15.90 9.66
N ASP A 426 27.94 14.99 8.69
CA ASP A 426 27.82 15.29 7.26
C ASP A 426 26.82 14.32 6.63
N PRO A 427 25.53 14.49 6.93
CA PRO A 427 24.52 13.52 6.53
C PRO A 427 24.22 13.56 5.05
N VAL A 428 24.41 14.70 4.38
CA VAL A 428 24.10 14.89 2.96
C VAL A 428 25.10 14.13 2.08
N THR A 429 26.41 14.28 2.34
CA THR A 429 27.47 13.52 1.65
C THR A 429 27.30 12.01 1.86
N LYS A 430 26.86 11.59 3.05
CA LYS A 430 26.60 10.17 3.34
C LYS A 430 25.53 9.56 2.42
N LEU A 431 24.52 10.31 2.02
CA LEU A 431 23.50 9.82 1.08
C LEU A 431 24.09 9.54 -0.31
N GLN A 432 25.09 10.32 -0.73
CA GLN A 432 25.79 10.07 -2.01
C GLN A 432 26.70 8.84 -1.91
N GLU A 433 27.51 8.73 -0.85
CA GLU A 433 28.38 7.57 -0.61
C GLU A 433 27.58 6.25 -0.58
N ILE A 434 26.40 6.26 0.05
CA ILE A 434 25.56 5.07 0.15
C ILE A 434 24.94 4.68 -1.21
N ALA A 435 24.61 5.66 -2.05
CA ALA A 435 24.13 5.38 -3.40
C ALA A 435 25.20 4.65 -4.24
N GLU A 436 26.46 5.02 -4.08
CA GLU A 436 27.60 4.32 -4.72
C GLU A 436 27.74 2.88 -4.21
N GLN A 437 27.60 2.65 -2.89
CA GLN A 437 27.62 1.31 -2.32
C GLN A 437 26.47 0.43 -2.84
N ILE A 438 25.26 1.00 -2.92
CA ILE A 438 24.10 0.29 -3.47
C ILE A 438 24.32 -0.08 -4.94
N ASN A 439 24.89 0.82 -5.73
CA ASN A 439 25.23 0.54 -7.12
C ASN A 439 26.24 -0.61 -7.23
N GLY A 440 27.18 -0.73 -6.27
CA GLY A 440 28.07 -1.89 -6.15
C GLY A 440 27.29 -3.19 -5.87
N ILE A 441 26.35 -3.16 -4.96
CA ILE A 441 25.48 -4.33 -4.64
C ILE A 441 24.66 -4.74 -5.87
N ILE A 442 24.04 -3.78 -6.57
CA ILE A 442 23.24 -4.03 -7.79
C ILE A 442 24.12 -4.66 -8.89
N ALA A 443 25.37 -4.20 -9.03
CA ALA A 443 26.32 -4.75 -9.99
C ALA A 443 26.87 -6.15 -9.60
N GLY A 444 26.54 -6.66 -8.42
CA GLY A 444 27.01 -7.97 -7.93
C GLY A 444 28.45 -7.97 -7.42
N ASN A 445 28.93 -6.82 -6.95
CA ASN A 445 30.28 -6.62 -6.38
C ASN A 445 30.28 -6.72 -4.85
#